data_3bbfbdbf2b3a95657705472b6294cb81
#
_entry.id   3bbfbdbf2b3a95657705472b6294cb81
#
_cell.length_a   1.000
_cell.length_b   1.000
_cell.length_c   1.000
_cell.angle_alpha   90.00
_cell.angle_beta   90.00
_cell.angle_gamma   90.00
#
_symmetry.space_group_name_H-M   'P 1'
#
loop_
_entity.id
_entity.type
_entity.pdbx_description
1 polymer ?
#
loop_
_entity_poly.entity_id
_entity_poly.type
_entity_poly.pdbx_seq_one_letter_code
_entity_poly.pdbx_strand_id
1 'polypeptide(L)'
;MRLLTKLTLFITFSKLAVVILFVTLLPVLVSKIASRYTNINLQEQKKKVLEIIGKNGINYYFEGDSSYGSYTMLKEEYISLVLSPGANAIDTVETSKRIIENDTLNYRVLIHVFDYKHKKYTLEIGKTVASIGEYNRLLQRFTLYILIGLIAVTVIIDLIFTNYLIRPLGTIIKTKLLHRKFPFKEHLIPIKTTTSDFKYLDQSLIDLIGKIKEAFDKEREFTSNASHELMTPISILQTNMENLMINSERDEELQEKITGMMKTLNRLKKIVHSLLFISRIENDQFIITEKVKIISLINEMIEELNLRMEAKNIGFTIDVSQKVVLKNINHDLLFQLIYNLINNAIRYNKEEGQIIVSDNFIPGKSYTLMIKDTGIGIPEKELANIFDRFKKSVHGNEEGYGLGLYIVKTIAQYYELQINVQSEISKGTVFSIIFSEQFLSSASH
;
A
#
# COMPACT_ATOMS: atom_id res chain seq x y z
N MET A 1 3.95 -2.42 8.15
CA MET A 1 4.19 -1.05 8.70
C MET A 1 4.40 -0.08 7.55
N ARG A 2 3.77 1.06 7.55
CA ARG A 2 3.94 2.10 6.53
C ARG A 2 5.37 2.68 6.60
N LEU A 3 5.93 3.08 5.45
CA LEU A 3 7.29 3.64 5.37
C LEU A 3 7.47 4.82 6.35
N LEU A 4 6.46 5.68 6.45
CA LEU A 4 6.42 6.80 7.40
C LEU A 4 6.64 6.31 8.84
N THR A 5 5.93 5.27 9.27
CA THR A 5 6.03 4.75 10.64
C THR A 5 7.41 4.14 10.93
N LYS A 6 8.05 3.49 9.93
CA LYS A 6 9.41 2.97 10.07
C LYS A 6 10.43 4.10 10.20
N LEU A 7 10.29 5.14 9.38
CA LEU A 7 11.20 6.29 9.37
C LEU A 7 11.10 7.09 10.68
N THR A 8 9.88 7.40 11.12
CA THR A 8 9.66 8.11 12.39
C THR A 8 10.16 7.31 13.58
N LEU A 9 9.94 6.00 13.59
CA LEU A 9 10.40 5.11 14.65
C LEU A 9 11.94 5.03 14.70
N PHE A 10 12.60 4.96 13.54
CA PHE A 10 14.06 4.97 13.45
C PHE A 10 14.66 6.29 13.97
N ILE A 11 14.11 7.43 13.56
CA ILE A 11 14.55 8.77 13.99
C ILE A 11 14.34 8.93 15.49
N THR A 12 13.17 8.52 16.01
CA THR A 12 12.86 8.60 17.45
C THR A 12 13.77 7.71 18.27
N PHE A 13 14.06 6.48 17.82
CA PHE A 13 14.97 5.55 18.50
C PHE A 13 16.42 6.05 18.50
N SER A 14 16.87 6.63 17.39
CA SER A 14 18.20 7.23 17.28
C SER A 14 18.36 8.38 18.29
N LYS A 15 17.35 9.25 18.42
CA LYS A 15 17.35 10.34 19.40
C LYS A 15 17.33 9.83 20.85
N LEU A 16 16.52 8.81 21.12
CA LEU A 16 16.47 8.18 22.43
C LEU A 16 17.86 7.63 22.84
N ALA A 17 18.58 7.00 21.91
CA ALA A 17 19.93 6.51 22.15
C ALA A 17 20.90 7.66 22.49
N VAL A 18 20.82 8.80 21.80
CA VAL A 18 21.60 10.00 22.09
C VAL A 18 21.26 10.55 23.47
N VAL A 19 19.97 10.57 23.86
CA VAL A 19 19.55 10.99 25.22
C VAL A 19 20.18 10.12 26.28
N ILE A 20 20.04 8.80 26.15
CA ILE A 20 20.59 7.84 27.11
C ILE A 20 22.10 8.04 27.26
N LEU A 21 22.81 8.19 26.14
CA LEU A 21 24.24 8.48 26.14
C LEU A 21 24.55 9.78 26.92
N PHE A 22 23.80 10.84 26.68
CA PHE A 22 24.02 12.12 27.31
C PHE A 22 23.71 12.08 28.82
N VAL A 23 22.59 11.43 29.21
CA VAL A 23 22.24 11.27 30.64
C VAL A 23 23.28 10.49 31.42
N THR A 24 23.92 9.50 30.80
CA THR A 24 24.97 8.71 31.45
C THR A 24 26.35 9.42 31.46
N LEU A 25 26.68 10.17 30.41
CA LEU A 25 27.98 10.82 30.25
C LEU A 25 28.06 12.18 30.99
N LEU A 26 26.97 12.93 31.03
CA LEU A 26 26.91 14.27 31.59
C LEU A 26 27.34 14.33 33.05
N PRO A 27 26.86 13.48 33.97
CA PRO A 27 27.26 13.49 35.38
C PRO A 27 28.78 13.29 35.54
N VAL A 28 29.38 12.38 34.77
CA VAL A 28 30.83 12.09 34.80
C VAL A 28 31.63 13.29 34.32
N LEU A 29 31.18 13.93 33.23
CA LEU A 29 31.85 15.09 32.63
C LEU A 29 31.80 16.31 33.58
N VAL A 30 30.61 16.58 34.14
CA VAL A 30 30.39 17.70 35.06
C VAL A 30 31.21 17.49 36.36
N SER A 31 31.25 16.27 36.92
CA SER A 31 32.04 15.95 38.06
C SER A 31 33.54 16.17 37.80
N LYS A 32 34.07 15.75 36.63
CA LYS A 32 35.43 15.92 36.25
C LYS A 32 35.84 17.39 36.07
N ILE A 33 34.95 18.19 35.43
CA ILE A 33 35.12 19.63 35.24
C ILE A 33 35.13 20.33 36.60
N ALA A 34 34.17 20.04 37.47
CA ALA A 34 34.05 20.64 38.79
C ALA A 34 35.29 20.33 39.66
N SER A 35 35.78 19.09 39.68
CA SER A 35 36.99 18.73 40.36
C SER A 35 38.20 19.49 39.83
N ARG A 36 38.33 19.67 38.52
CA ARG A 36 39.43 20.45 37.92
C ARG A 36 39.33 21.94 38.29
N TYR A 37 38.15 22.52 38.25
CA TYR A 37 37.93 23.91 38.66
C TYR A 37 38.26 24.13 40.12
N THR A 38 37.88 23.20 41.03
CA THR A 38 38.20 23.25 42.46
C THR A 38 39.71 23.22 42.68
N ASN A 39 40.44 22.33 41.97
CA ASN A 39 41.87 22.25 42.07
C ASN A 39 42.55 23.57 41.64
N ILE A 40 42.08 24.20 40.57
CA ILE A 40 42.59 25.52 40.09
C ILE A 40 42.36 26.59 41.16
N ASN A 41 41.12 26.64 41.72
CA ASN A 41 40.76 27.62 42.76
C ASN A 41 41.63 27.45 44.03
N LEU A 42 41.84 26.20 44.50
CA LEU A 42 42.72 25.91 45.65
C LEU A 42 44.16 26.38 45.38
N GLN A 43 44.69 26.23 44.16
CA GLN A 43 46.00 26.70 43.78
C GLN A 43 46.09 28.24 43.73
N GLU A 44 45.00 28.92 43.26
CA GLU A 44 44.94 30.40 43.30
C GLU A 44 44.88 30.92 44.74
N GLN A 45 44.09 30.29 45.61
CA GLN A 45 44.02 30.61 47.00
C GLN A 45 45.40 30.40 47.70
N LYS A 46 46.09 29.31 47.42
CA LYS A 46 47.48 29.12 47.89
C LYS A 46 48.36 30.30 47.54
N LYS A 47 48.37 30.74 46.28
CA LYS A 47 49.15 31.92 45.81
C LYS A 47 48.81 33.18 46.60
N LYS A 48 47.50 33.46 46.81
CA LYS A 48 47.06 34.59 47.60
C LYS A 48 47.53 34.55 49.08
N VAL A 49 47.42 33.37 49.70
CA VAL A 49 47.85 33.17 51.06
C VAL A 49 49.37 33.37 51.19
N LEU A 50 50.17 32.80 50.29
CA LEU A 50 51.61 32.95 50.30
C LEU A 50 52.03 34.42 50.04
N GLU A 51 51.33 35.16 49.18
CA GLU A 51 51.55 36.60 48.95
C GLU A 51 51.27 37.43 50.21
N ILE A 52 50.16 37.17 50.90
CA ILE A 52 49.78 37.81 52.16
C ILE A 52 50.84 37.52 53.26
N ILE A 53 51.30 36.25 53.38
CA ILE A 53 52.36 35.88 54.30
C ILE A 53 53.66 36.63 53.99
N GLY A 54 53.96 36.79 52.68
CA GLY A 54 55.14 37.54 52.27
C GLY A 54 55.08 39.07 52.60
N LYS A 55 53.88 39.70 52.54
CA LYS A 55 53.66 41.11 52.83
C LYS A 55 53.50 41.41 54.31
N ASN A 56 52.69 40.63 55.01
CA ASN A 56 52.22 40.95 56.37
C ASN A 56 52.86 40.04 57.44
N GLY A 57 53.63 39.08 57.03
CA GLY A 57 54.23 38.11 57.92
C GLY A 57 53.29 36.92 58.24
N ILE A 58 53.89 35.86 58.80
CA ILE A 58 53.16 34.62 59.09
C ILE A 58 52.16 34.75 60.23
N ASN A 59 52.39 35.73 61.18
CA ASN A 59 51.54 35.98 62.32
C ASN A 59 50.13 36.41 61.94
N TYR A 60 49.92 36.99 60.76
CA TYR A 60 48.60 37.34 60.26
C TYR A 60 47.60 36.18 60.28
N TYR A 61 48.08 34.96 60.11
CA TYR A 61 47.26 33.73 60.16
C TYR A 61 47.30 33.04 61.53
N PHE A 62 48.08 33.59 62.52
CA PHE A 62 48.20 33.00 63.87
C PHE A 62 47.48 33.86 64.96
N GLU A 63 46.92 35.02 64.59
CA GLU A 63 46.18 35.91 65.53
C GLU A 63 44.76 35.37 65.82
N GLY A 64 44.66 34.20 66.39
CA GLY A 64 43.44 33.60 66.90
C GLY A 64 43.72 32.45 67.80
N ASP A 65 43.35 32.51 69.02
CA ASP A 65 43.45 31.62 70.15
C ASP A 65 44.52 30.51 70.13
N SER A 66 45.45 30.56 70.99
CA SER A 66 46.78 29.94 70.92
C SER A 66 46.88 28.42 71.16
N SER A 67 45.80 27.67 71.04
CA SER A 67 45.86 26.19 71.21
C SER A 67 45.62 25.35 69.94
N TYR A 68 45.12 25.93 68.88
CA TYR A 68 44.97 25.29 67.57
C TYR A 68 45.30 26.33 66.51
N GLY A 69 46.23 26.07 65.62
CA GLY A 69 46.62 26.99 64.56
C GLY A 69 45.44 27.66 63.87
N SER A 70 45.60 28.91 63.46
CA SER A 70 44.55 29.84 62.98
C SER A 70 43.57 29.17 62.05
N TYR A 71 42.35 29.04 62.51
CA TYR A 71 41.24 28.49 61.74
C TYR A 71 40.28 29.60 61.35
N THR A 72 40.26 30.03 60.12
CA THR A 72 39.09 30.67 59.58
C THR A 72 38.18 29.57 59.09
N MET A 73 37.33 29.09 59.96
CA MET A 73 36.48 27.92 59.68
C MET A 73 35.09 28.42 59.29
N LEU A 74 34.90 28.70 58.02
CA LEU A 74 33.58 28.59 57.42
C LEU A 74 33.39 27.09 57.11
N LYS A 75 32.19 26.53 57.39
CA LYS A 75 31.84 25.12 57.15
C LYS A 75 32.13 24.64 55.71
N GLU A 76 32.34 25.55 54.81
CA GLU A 76 32.56 25.29 53.37
C GLU A 76 34.05 25.33 52.96
N GLU A 77 34.85 26.24 53.55
CA GLU A 77 36.28 26.45 53.22
C GLU A 77 37.06 26.68 54.50
N TYR A 78 38.25 26.13 54.61
CA TYR A 78 39.19 26.42 55.68
C TYR A 78 40.59 26.62 55.18
N ILE A 79 41.37 27.45 55.92
CA ILE A 79 42.81 27.63 55.77
C ILE A 79 43.43 27.29 57.11
N SER A 80 44.35 26.33 57.12
CA SER A 80 45.09 25.94 58.32
C SER A 80 46.57 26.09 58.06
N LEU A 81 47.29 26.72 59.00
CA LEU A 81 48.73 26.88 58.94
C LEU A 81 49.34 26.30 60.22
N VAL A 82 50.17 25.27 60.08
CA VAL A 82 50.74 24.52 61.17
C VAL A 82 52.27 24.50 61.05
N LEU A 83 53.01 24.71 62.17
CA LEU A 83 54.45 24.50 62.23
C LEU A 83 54.73 22.98 62.13
N SER A 84 55.54 22.57 61.16
CA SER A 84 55.79 21.14 60.88
C SER A 84 57.28 20.89 60.69
N PRO A 85 58.07 20.84 61.82
CA PRO A 85 59.50 20.59 61.75
C PRO A 85 59.75 19.18 61.22
N GLY A 86 60.56 19.06 60.14
CA GLY A 86 60.90 17.78 59.51
C GLY A 86 60.00 17.30 58.39
N ALA A 87 58.92 18.06 57.97
CA ALA A 87 58.07 17.69 56.84
C ALA A 87 58.87 17.79 55.53
N ASN A 88 58.65 16.84 54.64
CA ASN A 88 59.16 16.88 53.26
C ASN A 88 58.39 17.92 52.47
N ALA A 89 59.04 18.50 51.45
CA ALA A 89 58.37 19.40 50.53
C ALA A 89 57.25 18.66 49.78
N ILE A 90 55.97 19.00 50.05
CA ILE A 90 54.81 18.39 49.48
C ILE A 90 53.96 19.51 48.88
N ASP A 91 53.42 19.33 47.68
CA ASP A 91 52.43 20.19 47.04
C ASP A 91 51.40 19.30 46.30
N THR A 92 50.40 18.82 47.05
CA THR A 92 49.45 17.86 46.56
C THR A 92 48.00 18.32 46.86
N VAL A 93 47.05 17.84 46.05
CA VAL A 93 45.61 18.03 46.30
C VAL A 93 45.01 16.67 46.50
N GLU A 94 44.53 16.43 47.74
CA GLU A 94 43.96 15.15 48.13
C GLU A 94 42.53 15.31 48.62
N THR A 95 41.78 14.19 48.70
CA THR A 95 40.50 14.18 49.36
C THR A 95 40.65 13.57 50.73
N SER A 96 40.39 14.36 51.79
CA SER A 96 40.46 13.88 53.17
C SER A 96 39.10 14.02 53.86
N LYS A 97 38.87 13.09 54.82
CA LYS A 97 37.69 13.15 55.71
C LYS A 97 38.10 13.92 56.98
N ARG A 98 37.28 14.90 57.35
CA ARG A 98 37.45 15.63 58.62
C ARG A 98 36.13 15.69 59.38
N ILE A 99 36.23 15.57 60.68
CA ILE A 99 35.11 15.68 61.60
C ILE A 99 35.08 17.12 62.11
N ILE A 100 33.99 17.82 61.83
CA ILE A 100 33.75 19.20 62.27
C ILE A 100 32.38 19.25 62.88
N GLU A 101 32.28 19.74 64.15
CA GLU A 101 31.00 19.84 64.89
C GLU A 101 30.17 18.55 64.87
N ASN A 102 30.76 17.38 65.06
CA ASN A 102 30.15 16.03 65.01
C ASN A 102 29.71 15.53 63.61
N ASP A 103 29.94 16.29 62.55
CA ASP A 103 29.68 15.85 61.17
C ASP A 103 30.96 15.42 60.48
N THR A 104 30.95 14.27 59.81
CA THR A 104 32.11 13.81 59.00
C THR A 104 31.94 14.34 57.57
N LEU A 105 32.72 15.34 57.22
CA LEU A 105 32.71 15.97 55.90
C LEU A 105 33.91 15.57 55.06
N ASN A 106 33.69 15.35 53.79
CA ASN A 106 34.76 15.13 52.81
C ASN A 106 35.23 16.50 52.27
N TYR A 107 36.52 16.73 52.41
CA TYR A 107 37.16 17.94 51.91
C TYR A 107 38.13 17.61 50.77
N ARG A 108 38.18 18.47 49.77
CA ARG A 108 39.26 18.57 48.83
C ARG A 108 40.32 19.47 49.43
N VAL A 109 41.49 18.93 49.80
CA VAL A 109 42.51 19.64 50.58
C VAL A 109 43.73 19.77 49.74
N LEU A 110 44.21 21.01 49.57
CA LEU A 110 45.55 21.33 49.06
C LEU A 110 46.47 21.36 50.27
N ILE A 111 47.55 20.58 50.24
CA ILE A 111 48.61 20.52 51.27
C ILE A 111 49.89 21.06 50.60
N HIS A 112 50.41 22.15 51.15
CA HIS A 112 51.65 22.77 50.67
C HIS A 112 52.62 23.03 51.81
N VAL A 113 53.83 22.45 51.74
CA VAL A 113 54.87 22.66 52.71
C VAL A 113 55.87 23.69 52.17
N PHE A 114 56.13 24.75 52.93
CA PHE A 114 57.02 25.86 52.53
C PHE A 114 57.94 26.26 53.70
N ASP A 115 59.12 26.86 53.38
CA ASP A 115 60.06 27.41 54.34
C ASP A 115 59.81 28.93 54.54
N TYR A 116 59.72 29.32 55.81
CA TYR A 116 59.69 30.73 56.21
C TYR A 116 60.56 31.00 57.42
N LYS A 117 61.53 31.89 57.27
CA LYS A 117 62.49 32.25 58.32
C LYS A 117 63.13 31.04 59.00
N HIS A 118 63.66 30.08 58.21
CA HIS A 118 64.33 28.81 58.64
C HIS A 118 63.42 27.84 59.46
N LYS A 119 62.13 27.99 59.33
CA LYS A 119 61.14 27.07 59.92
C LYS A 119 60.21 26.57 58.82
N LYS A 120 59.88 25.27 58.89
CA LYS A 120 58.93 24.68 57.91
C LYS A 120 57.50 24.76 58.45
N TYR A 121 56.66 25.15 57.52
CA TYR A 121 55.17 25.30 57.76
C TYR A 121 54.39 24.49 56.74
N THR A 122 53.29 23.87 57.17
CA THR A 122 52.32 23.20 56.34
C THR A 122 51.11 24.10 56.22
N LEU A 123 50.78 24.50 55.00
CA LEU A 123 49.55 25.21 54.63
C LEU A 123 48.56 24.21 54.11
N GLU A 124 47.40 24.09 54.75
CA GLU A 124 46.29 23.30 54.27
C GLU A 124 45.15 24.25 53.89
N ILE A 125 44.63 24.12 52.67
CA ILE A 125 43.47 24.83 52.20
C ILE A 125 42.45 23.78 51.78
N GLY A 126 41.32 23.73 52.48
CA GLY A 126 40.28 22.73 52.26
C GLY A 126 38.97 23.37 51.81
N LYS A 127 38.32 22.71 50.84
CA LYS A 127 36.98 23.04 50.41
C LYS A 127 36.07 21.82 50.48
N THR A 128 34.86 21.91 51.01
CA THR A 128 33.99 20.75 51.14
C THR A 128 33.53 20.18 49.82
N VAL A 129 33.56 18.88 49.69
CA VAL A 129 33.03 18.19 48.50
C VAL A 129 31.48 18.25 48.46
N ALA A 130 30.84 18.45 49.60
CA ALA A 130 29.40 18.59 49.70
C ALA A 130 28.87 19.84 48.98
N SER A 131 29.49 21.02 49.22
CA SER A 131 29.14 22.26 48.51
C SER A 131 29.36 22.16 46.99
N ILE A 132 30.41 21.47 46.57
CA ILE A 132 30.67 21.15 45.16
C ILE A 132 29.56 20.25 44.64
N GLY A 133 29.11 19.24 45.41
CA GLY A 133 28.06 18.28 45.01
C GLY A 133 26.66 18.89 44.87
N GLU A 134 26.33 19.86 45.70
CA GLU A 134 25.01 20.55 45.62
C GLU A 134 24.89 21.44 44.41
N TYR A 135 25.90 22.25 44.14
CA TYR A 135 25.98 23.05 42.90
C TYR A 135 25.96 22.14 41.67
N ASN A 136 26.67 21.04 41.67
CA ASN A 136 26.71 20.08 40.58
C ASN A 136 25.32 19.44 40.34
N ARG A 137 24.60 19.06 41.39
CA ARG A 137 23.27 18.44 41.26
C ARG A 137 22.26 19.43 40.68
N LEU A 138 22.28 20.67 41.09
CA LEU A 138 21.40 21.71 40.51
C LEU A 138 21.67 21.93 39.04
N LEU A 139 22.94 22.09 38.69
CA LEU A 139 23.40 22.32 37.32
C LEU A 139 23.08 21.10 36.42
N GLN A 140 23.25 19.88 36.92
CA GLN A 140 22.89 18.65 36.21
C GLN A 140 21.39 18.57 35.93
N ARG A 141 20.54 18.94 36.90
CA ARG A 141 19.08 18.95 36.72
C ARG A 141 18.66 19.96 35.67
N PHE A 142 19.16 21.18 35.72
CA PHE A 142 18.85 22.21 34.73
C PHE A 142 19.30 21.78 33.33
N THR A 143 20.51 21.25 33.19
CA THR A 143 21.01 20.76 31.91
C THR A 143 20.18 19.60 31.38
N LEU A 144 19.72 18.70 32.24
CA LEU A 144 18.82 17.61 31.87
C LEU A 144 17.46 18.13 31.37
N TYR A 145 16.86 19.10 32.04
CA TYR A 145 15.59 19.70 31.61
C TYR A 145 15.70 20.40 30.26
N ILE A 146 16.79 21.16 30.06
CA ILE A 146 17.07 21.82 28.77
C ILE A 146 17.23 20.78 27.67
N LEU A 147 17.96 19.69 27.94
CA LEU A 147 18.18 18.60 26.99
C LEU A 147 16.85 17.92 26.60
N ILE A 148 16.03 17.57 27.59
CA ILE A 148 14.71 16.95 27.35
C ILE A 148 13.83 17.90 26.51
N GLY A 149 13.79 19.17 26.85
CA GLY A 149 13.04 20.18 26.10
C GLY A 149 13.50 20.28 24.63
N LEU A 150 14.80 20.32 24.42
CA LEU A 150 15.40 20.42 23.08
C LEU A 150 15.10 19.16 22.23
N ILE A 151 15.11 17.99 22.86
CA ILE A 151 14.73 16.74 22.19
C ILE A 151 13.25 16.71 21.84
N ALA A 152 12.39 17.11 22.76
CA ALA A 152 10.95 17.17 22.48
C ALA A 152 10.64 18.09 21.28
N VAL A 153 11.27 19.25 21.22
CA VAL A 153 11.15 20.19 20.09
C VAL A 153 11.65 19.55 18.79
N THR A 154 12.81 18.90 18.81
CA THR A 154 13.37 18.27 17.60
C THR A 154 12.50 17.11 17.12
N VAL A 155 11.91 16.31 18.01
CA VAL A 155 10.98 15.23 17.64
C VAL A 155 9.73 15.79 16.94
N ILE A 156 9.17 16.88 17.46
CA ILE A 156 8.01 17.52 16.83
C ILE A 156 8.36 18.05 15.44
N ILE A 157 9.51 18.73 15.29
CA ILE A 157 9.98 19.22 14.00
C ILE A 157 10.16 18.07 13.00
N ASP A 158 10.75 16.96 13.42
CA ASP A 158 10.96 15.78 12.55
C ASP A 158 9.65 15.13 12.10
N LEU A 159 8.67 15.04 12.99
CA LEU A 159 7.35 14.51 12.65
C LEU A 159 6.66 15.36 11.57
N ILE A 160 6.70 16.69 11.75
CA ILE A 160 6.12 17.64 10.79
C ILE A 160 6.87 17.56 9.45
N PHE A 161 8.20 17.59 9.49
CA PHE A 161 9.04 17.58 8.29
C PHE A 161 8.93 16.27 7.51
N THR A 162 8.92 15.14 8.21
CA THR A 162 8.78 13.81 7.59
C THR A 162 7.42 13.65 6.92
N ASN A 163 6.35 14.10 7.58
CA ASN A 163 5.01 14.10 6.97
C ASN A 163 4.94 14.98 5.72
N TYR A 164 5.54 16.19 5.78
CA TYR A 164 5.59 17.09 4.64
C TYR A 164 6.37 16.48 3.47
N LEU A 165 7.52 15.87 3.74
CA LEU A 165 8.40 15.29 2.71
C LEU A 165 7.77 14.07 2.01
N ILE A 166 7.05 13.20 2.75
CA ILE A 166 6.49 11.94 2.20
C ILE A 166 5.08 12.13 1.61
N ARG A 167 4.38 13.19 1.93
CA ARG A 167 3.03 13.47 1.43
C ARG A 167 2.89 13.36 -0.11
N PRO A 168 3.83 13.88 -0.94
CA PRO A 168 3.77 13.74 -2.39
C PRO A 168 3.75 12.30 -2.87
N LEU A 169 4.53 11.40 -2.26
CA LEU A 169 4.54 9.97 -2.59
C LEU A 169 3.17 9.34 -2.36
N GLY A 170 2.52 9.66 -1.24
CA GLY A 170 1.16 9.21 -0.97
C GLY A 170 0.14 9.71 -2.02
N THR A 171 0.34 10.92 -2.52
CA THR A 171 -0.48 11.50 -3.58
C THR A 171 -0.26 10.78 -4.91
N ILE A 172 1.01 10.51 -5.31
CA ILE A 172 1.34 9.74 -6.52
C ILE A 172 0.63 8.38 -6.50
N ILE A 173 0.78 7.64 -5.38
CA ILE A 173 0.18 6.31 -5.23
C ILE A 173 -1.34 6.38 -5.38
N LYS A 174 -1.99 7.32 -4.69
CA LYS A 174 -3.46 7.44 -4.72
C LYS A 174 -3.99 7.88 -6.09
N THR A 175 -3.36 8.86 -6.73
CA THR A 175 -3.88 9.46 -7.96
C THR A 175 -3.48 8.71 -9.22
N LYS A 176 -2.37 7.95 -9.19
CA LYS A 176 -1.82 7.31 -10.40
C LYS A 176 -1.82 5.78 -10.39
N LEU A 177 -1.84 5.15 -9.21
CA LEU A 177 -1.78 3.68 -9.09
C LEU A 177 -3.03 3.06 -8.49
N LEU A 178 -3.63 3.67 -7.45
CA LEU A 178 -4.81 3.12 -6.78
C LEU A 178 -6.11 3.63 -7.44
N HIS A 179 -7.11 2.75 -7.56
CA HIS A 179 -8.47 3.05 -7.99
C HIS A 179 -8.63 3.48 -9.47
N ARG A 180 -7.64 3.21 -10.31
CA ARG A 180 -7.79 3.45 -11.74
C ARG A 180 -8.15 2.16 -12.45
N LYS A 181 -9.38 2.13 -12.99
CA LYS A 181 -9.79 1.09 -13.94
C LYS A 181 -9.21 1.45 -15.32
N PHE A 182 -8.69 0.44 -15.98
CA PHE A 182 -8.26 0.55 -17.37
C PHE A 182 -9.50 0.45 -18.29
N PRO A 183 -9.59 1.17 -19.41
CA PRO A 183 -8.64 2.14 -19.98
C PRO A 183 -8.68 3.52 -19.28
N PHE A 184 -7.49 4.15 -19.16
CA PHE A 184 -7.35 5.43 -18.49
C PHE A 184 -8.02 6.57 -19.28
N LYS A 185 -9.19 7.02 -18.86
CA LYS A 185 -9.97 8.06 -19.56
C LYS A 185 -9.51 9.49 -19.24
N GLU A 186 -8.78 9.72 -18.16
CA GLU A 186 -8.41 11.04 -17.66
C GLU A 186 -6.97 11.42 -17.95
N HIS A 187 -6.73 12.71 -18.26
CA HIS A 187 -5.39 13.27 -18.35
C HIS A 187 -4.71 13.29 -16.97
N LEU A 188 -3.50 12.75 -16.92
CA LEU A 188 -2.69 12.72 -15.72
C LEU A 188 -2.01 14.07 -15.52
N ILE A 189 -2.41 14.80 -14.47
CA ILE A 189 -1.80 16.08 -14.11
C ILE A 189 -0.58 15.81 -13.23
N PRO A 190 0.60 16.42 -13.53
CA PRO A 190 1.78 16.33 -12.67
C PRO A 190 1.49 16.84 -11.27
N ILE A 191 2.05 16.17 -10.25
CA ILE A 191 1.92 16.64 -8.87
C ILE A 191 2.88 17.79 -8.59
N LYS A 192 2.48 18.69 -7.68
CA LYS A 192 3.37 19.73 -7.17
C LYS A 192 4.21 19.16 -6.03
N THR A 193 5.53 19.06 -6.24
CA THR A 193 6.50 18.60 -5.24
C THR A 193 7.78 19.40 -5.31
N THR A 194 8.45 19.57 -4.18
CA THR A 194 9.76 20.24 -4.08
C THR A 194 10.93 19.26 -4.26
N THR A 195 10.67 17.96 -4.22
CA THR A 195 11.69 16.91 -4.29
C THR A 195 11.85 16.45 -5.75
N SER A 196 13.06 16.55 -6.30
CA SER A 196 13.41 16.16 -7.67
C SER A 196 13.05 14.70 -7.97
N ASP A 197 13.35 13.79 -7.05
CA ASP A 197 13.13 12.36 -7.21
C ASP A 197 11.64 12.03 -7.36
N PHE A 198 10.78 12.69 -6.58
CA PHE A 198 9.33 12.50 -6.71
C PHE A 198 8.78 13.13 -7.99
N LYS A 199 9.36 14.24 -8.46
CA LYS A 199 9.02 14.83 -9.75
C LYS A 199 9.39 13.89 -10.89
N TYR A 200 10.58 13.29 -10.83
CA TYR A 200 11.05 12.32 -11.83
C TYR A 200 10.18 11.06 -11.81
N LEU A 201 9.90 10.51 -10.63
CA LEU A 201 9.02 9.34 -10.48
C LEU A 201 7.61 9.62 -11.04
N ASP A 202 7.05 10.79 -10.72
CA ASP A 202 5.73 11.21 -11.18
C ASP A 202 5.68 11.31 -12.71
N GLN A 203 6.68 11.95 -13.32
CA GLN A 203 6.77 12.08 -14.78
C GLN A 203 6.96 10.73 -15.45
N SER A 204 7.84 9.87 -14.92
CA SER A 204 8.07 8.52 -15.47
C SER A 204 6.81 7.66 -15.44
N LEU A 205 5.99 7.79 -14.39
CA LEU A 205 4.69 7.12 -14.29
C LEU A 205 3.69 7.66 -15.31
N ILE A 206 3.65 8.99 -15.51
CA ILE A 206 2.80 9.62 -16.54
C ILE A 206 3.17 9.11 -17.92
N ASP A 207 4.46 9.09 -18.24
CA ASP A 207 4.97 8.64 -19.55
C ASP A 207 4.68 7.15 -19.78
N LEU A 208 4.86 6.32 -18.75
CA LEU A 208 4.56 4.88 -18.81
C LEU A 208 3.07 4.63 -19.04
N ILE A 209 2.20 5.32 -18.31
CA ILE A 209 0.75 5.21 -18.47
C ILE A 209 0.34 5.71 -19.85
N GLY A 210 0.98 6.78 -20.35
CA GLY A 210 0.78 7.29 -21.70
C GLY A 210 1.14 6.27 -22.79
N LYS A 211 2.28 5.59 -22.67
CA LYS A 211 2.71 4.51 -23.59
C LYS A 211 1.76 3.31 -23.54
N ILE A 212 1.28 2.92 -22.36
CA ILE A 212 0.31 1.85 -22.21
C ILE A 212 -1.00 2.24 -22.93
N LYS A 213 -1.48 3.47 -22.74
CA LYS A 213 -2.68 3.97 -23.41
C LYS A 213 -2.51 3.97 -24.94
N GLU A 214 -1.38 4.48 -25.45
CA GLU A 214 -1.10 4.49 -26.87
C GLU A 214 -1.06 3.07 -27.47
N ALA A 215 -0.43 2.12 -26.78
CA ALA A 215 -0.41 0.72 -27.20
C ALA A 215 -1.83 0.12 -27.26
N PHE A 216 -2.68 0.46 -26.32
CA PHE A 216 -4.07 0.01 -26.27
C PHE A 216 -4.93 0.66 -27.37
N ASP A 217 -4.76 1.95 -27.61
CA ASP A 217 -5.47 2.64 -28.68
C ASP A 217 -5.09 2.06 -30.07
N LYS A 218 -3.82 1.72 -30.28
CA LYS A 218 -3.34 1.01 -31.47
C LYS A 218 -3.92 -0.40 -31.58
N GLU A 219 -3.96 -1.17 -30.51
CA GLU A 219 -4.55 -2.51 -30.48
C GLU A 219 -6.07 -2.45 -30.80
N ARG A 220 -6.75 -1.44 -30.25
CA ARG A 220 -8.16 -1.18 -30.52
C ARG A 220 -8.41 -0.85 -31.99
N GLU A 221 -7.60 0.02 -32.57
CA GLU A 221 -7.67 0.38 -33.99
C GLU A 221 -7.37 -0.83 -34.90
N PHE A 222 -6.32 -1.58 -34.58
CA PHE A 222 -5.97 -2.81 -35.30
C PHE A 222 -7.11 -3.82 -35.30
N THR A 223 -7.73 -4.07 -34.15
CA THR A 223 -8.85 -5.01 -34.03
C THR A 223 -10.07 -4.57 -34.83
N SER A 224 -10.39 -3.26 -34.82
CA SER A 224 -11.48 -2.71 -35.62
C SER A 224 -11.22 -2.86 -37.09
N ASN A 225 -10.01 -2.52 -37.55
CA ASN A 225 -9.64 -2.60 -38.97
C ASN A 225 -9.56 -4.07 -39.42
N ALA A 226 -9.00 -4.96 -38.62
CA ALA A 226 -8.94 -6.40 -38.93
C ALA A 226 -10.34 -7.00 -39.09
N SER A 227 -11.36 -6.50 -38.38
CA SER A 227 -12.73 -6.92 -38.53
C SER A 227 -13.25 -6.66 -39.94
N HIS A 228 -13.04 -5.46 -40.44
CA HIS A 228 -13.48 -5.05 -41.77
C HIS A 228 -12.67 -5.76 -42.88
N GLU A 229 -11.35 -5.82 -42.74
CA GLU A 229 -10.45 -6.40 -43.70
C GLU A 229 -10.60 -7.95 -43.85
N LEU A 230 -11.03 -8.63 -42.79
CA LEU A 230 -11.29 -10.08 -42.84
C LEU A 230 -12.70 -10.40 -43.35
N MET A 231 -13.73 -9.57 -43.02
CA MET A 231 -15.10 -9.85 -43.43
C MET A 231 -15.31 -9.64 -44.93
N THR A 232 -14.63 -8.68 -45.53
CA THR A 232 -14.74 -8.39 -46.95
C THR A 232 -14.37 -9.57 -47.86
N PRO A 233 -13.18 -10.18 -47.77
CA PRO A 233 -12.81 -11.34 -48.63
C PRO A 233 -13.70 -12.58 -48.34
N ILE A 234 -14.11 -12.78 -47.08
CA ILE A 234 -15.04 -13.85 -46.74
C ILE A 234 -16.40 -13.67 -47.42
N SER A 235 -16.93 -12.44 -47.46
CA SER A 235 -18.17 -12.15 -48.12
C SER A 235 -18.05 -12.31 -49.64
N ILE A 236 -16.94 -11.88 -50.27
CA ILE A 236 -16.70 -12.05 -51.69
C ILE A 236 -16.62 -13.57 -52.05
N LEU A 237 -15.93 -14.37 -51.24
CA LEU A 237 -15.87 -15.81 -51.43
C LEU A 237 -17.23 -16.47 -51.31
N GLN A 238 -18.06 -16.01 -50.35
CA GLN A 238 -19.42 -16.48 -50.18
C GLN A 238 -20.27 -16.19 -51.40
N THR A 239 -20.28 -14.96 -51.91
CA THR A 239 -21.02 -14.57 -53.11
C THR A 239 -20.56 -15.35 -54.36
N ASN A 240 -19.25 -15.55 -54.50
CA ASN A 240 -18.73 -16.36 -55.61
C ASN A 240 -19.19 -17.82 -55.53
N MET A 241 -19.24 -18.41 -54.37
CA MET A 241 -19.73 -19.79 -54.17
C MET A 241 -21.25 -19.87 -54.44
N GLU A 242 -22.04 -18.88 -53.98
CA GLU A 242 -23.45 -18.78 -54.25
C GLU A 242 -23.73 -18.68 -55.77
N ASN A 243 -22.96 -17.88 -56.49
CA ASN A 243 -23.04 -17.78 -57.96
C ASN A 243 -22.66 -19.07 -58.66
N LEU A 244 -21.60 -19.78 -58.20
CA LEU A 244 -21.22 -21.08 -58.72
C LEU A 244 -22.29 -22.13 -58.49
N MET A 245 -22.97 -22.11 -57.32
CA MET A 245 -24.04 -23.02 -57.01
C MET A 245 -25.25 -22.84 -57.95
N ILE A 246 -25.64 -21.61 -58.25
CA ILE A 246 -26.70 -21.29 -59.22
C ILE A 246 -26.32 -21.81 -60.64
N ASN A 247 -25.09 -21.62 -61.05
CA ASN A 247 -24.63 -22.03 -62.39
C ASN A 247 -24.37 -23.55 -62.54
N SER A 248 -24.36 -24.31 -61.44
CA SER A 248 -24.09 -25.75 -61.42
C SER A 248 -25.35 -26.62 -61.21
N GLU A 249 -26.53 -26.11 -61.51
CA GLU A 249 -27.84 -26.78 -61.27
C GLU A 249 -27.95 -28.20 -61.84
N ARG A 250 -27.13 -28.59 -62.82
CA ARG A 250 -27.18 -29.89 -63.51
C ARG A 250 -26.08 -30.84 -63.06
N ASP A 251 -25.19 -30.48 -62.13
CA ASP A 251 -24.07 -31.31 -61.64
C ASP A 251 -24.17 -31.49 -60.17
N GLU A 252 -24.78 -32.57 -59.72
CA GLU A 252 -25.01 -32.92 -58.30
C GLU A 252 -23.67 -33.04 -57.50
N GLU A 253 -22.61 -33.61 -58.12
CA GLU A 253 -21.32 -33.76 -57.48
C GLU A 253 -20.65 -32.42 -57.22
N LEU A 254 -20.76 -31.51 -58.19
CA LEU A 254 -20.24 -30.13 -58.05
C LEU A 254 -21.04 -29.33 -57.00
N GLN A 255 -22.37 -29.48 -56.95
CA GLN A 255 -23.22 -28.87 -55.93
C GLN A 255 -22.91 -29.35 -54.53
N GLU A 256 -22.64 -30.64 -54.34
CA GLU A 256 -22.23 -31.21 -53.03
C GLU A 256 -20.89 -30.61 -52.58
N LYS A 257 -19.89 -30.53 -53.49
CA LYS A 257 -18.60 -29.89 -53.21
C LYS A 257 -18.73 -28.42 -52.83
N ILE A 258 -19.50 -27.63 -53.60
CA ILE A 258 -19.76 -26.21 -53.30
C ILE A 258 -20.46 -26.08 -51.96
N THR A 259 -21.45 -26.90 -51.64
CA THR A 259 -22.16 -26.90 -50.37
C THR A 259 -21.18 -27.19 -49.21
N GLY A 260 -20.26 -28.12 -49.37
CA GLY A 260 -19.20 -28.41 -48.38
C GLY A 260 -18.25 -27.21 -48.18
N MET A 261 -17.87 -26.52 -49.25
CA MET A 261 -17.06 -25.30 -49.19
C MET A 261 -17.80 -24.15 -48.51
N MET A 262 -19.08 -23.96 -48.84
CA MET A 262 -19.94 -22.94 -48.21
C MET A 262 -20.11 -23.18 -46.69
N LYS A 263 -20.30 -24.45 -46.28
CA LYS A 263 -20.35 -24.80 -44.85
C LYS A 263 -19.03 -24.44 -44.15
N THR A 264 -17.89 -24.72 -44.80
CA THR A 264 -16.56 -24.38 -44.23
C THR A 264 -16.34 -22.88 -44.18
N LEU A 265 -16.74 -22.14 -45.19
CA LEU A 265 -16.64 -20.67 -45.23
C LEU A 265 -17.53 -20.01 -44.17
N ASN A 266 -18.77 -20.48 -44.01
CA ASN A 266 -19.66 -20.01 -42.99
C ASN A 266 -19.11 -20.32 -41.58
N ARG A 267 -18.43 -21.44 -41.42
CA ARG A 267 -17.72 -21.78 -40.18
C ARG A 267 -16.60 -20.77 -39.90
N LEU A 268 -15.76 -20.48 -40.89
CA LEU A 268 -14.69 -19.51 -40.76
C LEU A 268 -15.23 -18.10 -40.39
N LYS A 269 -16.28 -17.65 -41.11
CA LYS A 269 -16.96 -16.38 -40.84
C LYS A 269 -17.41 -16.25 -39.39
N LYS A 270 -18.07 -17.30 -38.83
CA LYS A 270 -18.52 -17.30 -37.44
C LYS A 270 -17.37 -17.28 -36.43
N ILE A 271 -16.28 -18.00 -36.69
CA ILE A 271 -15.09 -17.98 -35.82
C ILE A 271 -14.46 -16.60 -35.82
N VAL A 272 -14.20 -16.01 -36.99
CA VAL A 272 -13.61 -14.67 -37.12
C VAL A 272 -14.48 -13.65 -36.43
N HIS A 273 -15.81 -13.65 -36.69
CA HIS A 273 -16.74 -12.73 -36.03
C HIS A 273 -16.70 -12.86 -34.51
N SER A 274 -16.70 -14.09 -33.99
CA SER A 274 -16.62 -14.32 -32.54
C SER A 274 -15.32 -13.85 -31.92
N LEU A 275 -14.18 -14.07 -32.59
CA LEU A 275 -12.89 -13.58 -32.11
C LEU A 275 -12.80 -12.07 -32.07
N LEU A 276 -13.28 -11.42 -33.15
CA LEU A 276 -13.33 -9.95 -33.22
C LEU A 276 -14.29 -9.35 -32.18
N PHE A 277 -15.43 -10.02 -31.96
CA PHE A 277 -16.37 -9.61 -30.91
C PHE A 277 -15.76 -9.69 -29.51
N ILE A 278 -15.06 -10.80 -29.21
CA ILE A 278 -14.32 -10.97 -27.96
C ILE A 278 -13.27 -9.87 -27.80
N SER A 279 -12.47 -9.62 -28.84
CA SER A 279 -11.45 -8.58 -28.80
C SER A 279 -12.04 -7.17 -28.58
N ARG A 280 -13.22 -6.87 -29.18
CA ARG A 280 -13.93 -5.61 -28.94
C ARG A 280 -14.39 -5.46 -27.49
N ILE A 281 -14.81 -6.55 -26.83
CA ILE A 281 -15.17 -6.53 -25.40
C ILE A 281 -13.92 -6.30 -24.55
N GLU A 282 -12.86 -7.07 -24.78
CA GLU A 282 -11.57 -6.98 -24.06
C GLU A 282 -10.95 -5.57 -24.20
N ASN A 283 -11.21 -4.86 -25.30
CA ASN A 283 -10.75 -3.49 -25.57
C ASN A 283 -11.77 -2.39 -25.19
N ASP A 284 -12.78 -2.68 -24.36
CA ASP A 284 -13.78 -1.72 -23.83
C ASP A 284 -14.42 -0.84 -24.93
N GLN A 285 -14.81 -1.46 -26.07
CA GLN A 285 -15.36 -0.74 -27.23
C GLN A 285 -16.88 -0.56 -27.19
N PHE A 286 -17.55 -1.01 -26.13
CA PHE A 286 -19.01 -0.94 -26.00
C PHE A 286 -19.45 0.21 -25.09
N ILE A 287 -20.53 0.89 -25.48
CA ILE A 287 -21.18 1.93 -24.68
C ILE A 287 -22.12 1.23 -23.69
N ILE A 288 -22.00 1.50 -22.39
CA ILE A 288 -22.71 0.82 -21.30
C ILE A 288 -23.71 1.74 -20.59
N THR A 289 -24.44 2.59 -21.31
CA THR A 289 -25.35 3.59 -20.73
C THR A 289 -26.82 3.26 -20.92
N GLU A 290 -27.14 2.09 -21.46
CA GLU A 290 -28.50 1.74 -21.83
C GLU A 290 -29.31 1.17 -20.67
N LYS A 291 -30.62 1.19 -20.85
CA LYS A 291 -31.59 0.49 -20.00
C LYS A 291 -32.24 -0.61 -20.83
N VAL A 292 -32.16 -1.84 -20.37
CA VAL A 292 -32.67 -3.01 -21.10
C VAL A 292 -33.72 -3.73 -20.27
N LYS A 293 -34.87 -3.96 -20.89
CA LYS A 293 -35.98 -4.73 -20.32
C LYS A 293 -35.74 -6.23 -20.63
N ILE A 294 -35.53 -7.05 -19.61
CA ILE A 294 -35.17 -8.46 -19.80
C ILE A 294 -36.20 -9.23 -20.59
N ILE A 295 -37.48 -9.04 -20.28
CA ILE A 295 -38.57 -9.75 -21.00
C ILE A 295 -38.62 -9.41 -22.50
N SER A 296 -38.36 -8.14 -22.86
CA SER A 296 -38.33 -7.72 -24.27
C SER A 296 -37.16 -8.37 -25.02
N LEU A 297 -36.01 -8.44 -24.39
CA LEU A 297 -34.82 -9.08 -24.94
C LEU A 297 -35.01 -10.60 -25.15
N ILE A 298 -35.64 -11.27 -24.19
CA ILE A 298 -35.94 -12.71 -24.32
C ILE A 298 -36.93 -12.96 -25.47
N ASN A 299 -37.98 -12.13 -25.62
CA ASN A 299 -38.92 -12.27 -26.73
C ASN A 299 -38.28 -12.08 -28.10
N GLU A 300 -37.37 -11.09 -28.26
CA GLU A 300 -36.56 -10.90 -29.47
C GLU A 300 -35.74 -12.16 -29.82
N MET A 301 -35.10 -12.78 -28.83
CA MET A 301 -34.36 -14.03 -29.04
C MET A 301 -35.22 -15.22 -29.43
N ILE A 302 -36.43 -15.32 -28.87
CA ILE A 302 -37.33 -16.40 -29.19
C ILE A 302 -37.79 -16.30 -30.67
N GLU A 303 -38.11 -15.14 -31.18
CA GLU A 303 -38.41 -14.94 -32.58
C GLU A 303 -37.29 -15.47 -33.51
N GLU A 304 -36.02 -15.22 -33.16
CA GLU A 304 -34.87 -15.69 -33.95
C GLU A 304 -34.66 -17.21 -33.81
N LEU A 305 -34.90 -17.79 -32.62
CA LEU A 305 -34.58 -19.18 -32.30
C LEU A 305 -35.76 -20.15 -32.53
N ASN A 306 -36.97 -19.64 -32.83
CA ASN A 306 -38.20 -20.45 -32.91
C ASN A 306 -38.08 -21.64 -33.85
N LEU A 307 -37.60 -21.41 -35.10
CA LEU A 307 -37.41 -22.47 -36.09
C LEU A 307 -36.51 -23.62 -35.60
N ARG A 308 -35.52 -23.33 -34.76
CA ARG A 308 -34.62 -24.36 -34.20
C ARG A 308 -35.25 -25.11 -33.06
N MET A 309 -36.15 -24.48 -32.30
CA MET A 309 -36.88 -25.12 -31.23
C MET A 309 -37.97 -26.06 -31.82
N GLU A 310 -38.70 -25.56 -32.85
CA GLU A 310 -39.69 -26.34 -33.58
C GLU A 310 -39.07 -27.60 -34.23
N ALA A 311 -37.87 -27.46 -34.86
CA ALA A 311 -37.18 -28.58 -35.52
C ALA A 311 -36.82 -29.72 -34.57
N LYS A 312 -36.78 -29.50 -33.24
CA LYS A 312 -36.52 -30.49 -32.21
C LYS A 312 -37.72 -30.71 -31.26
N ASN A 313 -38.88 -30.12 -31.54
CA ASN A 313 -40.05 -30.15 -30.66
C ASN A 313 -39.73 -29.69 -29.22
N ILE A 314 -38.87 -28.70 -29.02
CA ILE A 314 -38.48 -28.21 -27.70
C ILE A 314 -39.54 -27.24 -27.18
N GLY A 315 -40.08 -27.54 -25.99
CA GLY A 315 -40.92 -26.60 -25.26
C GLY A 315 -40.13 -25.45 -24.66
N PHE A 316 -40.66 -24.22 -24.76
CA PHE A 316 -40.04 -23.04 -24.19
C PHE A 316 -40.97 -22.34 -23.23
N THR A 317 -40.56 -22.08 -22.01
CA THR A 317 -41.34 -21.43 -20.95
C THR A 317 -40.61 -20.19 -20.42
N ILE A 318 -41.34 -19.07 -20.32
CA ILE A 318 -40.83 -17.83 -19.73
C ILE A 318 -41.57 -17.57 -18.42
N ASP A 319 -40.77 -17.54 -17.32
CA ASP A 319 -41.25 -17.20 -15.99
C ASP A 319 -40.37 -16.05 -15.46
N VAL A 320 -40.42 -14.91 -16.15
CA VAL A 320 -39.57 -13.73 -15.87
C VAL A 320 -40.46 -12.52 -15.58
N SER A 321 -40.12 -11.78 -14.55
CA SER A 321 -40.81 -10.56 -14.14
C SER A 321 -40.81 -9.48 -15.24
N GLN A 322 -42.02 -9.01 -15.60
CA GLN A 322 -42.18 -7.95 -16.62
C GLN A 322 -41.65 -6.58 -16.17
N LYS A 323 -41.38 -6.38 -14.88
CA LYS A 323 -40.99 -5.10 -14.29
C LYS A 323 -39.47 -4.87 -14.22
N VAL A 324 -38.68 -5.89 -14.45
CA VAL A 324 -37.24 -5.77 -14.30
C VAL A 324 -36.59 -5.07 -15.48
N VAL A 325 -35.92 -3.96 -15.18
CA VAL A 325 -35.15 -3.18 -16.14
C VAL A 325 -33.72 -3.07 -15.62
N LEU A 326 -32.76 -3.58 -16.38
CA LEU A 326 -31.34 -3.41 -16.10
C LEU A 326 -30.84 -2.07 -16.67
N LYS A 327 -29.96 -1.38 -15.92
CA LYS A 327 -29.32 -0.12 -16.31
C LYS A 327 -27.82 -0.29 -16.41
N ASN A 328 -27.14 0.67 -17.02
CA ASN A 328 -25.68 0.66 -17.21
C ASN A 328 -25.22 -0.62 -17.93
N ILE A 329 -25.94 -0.98 -18.97
CA ILE A 329 -25.70 -2.18 -19.76
C ILE A 329 -25.69 -1.79 -21.24
N ASN A 330 -25.11 -2.63 -22.08
CA ASN A 330 -25.22 -2.54 -23.53
C ASN A 330 -26.16 -3.64 -24.01
N HIS A 331 -27.09 -3.32 -24.85
CA HIS A 331 -28.12 -4.23 -25.39
C HIS A 331 -27.46 -5.42 -26.08
N ASP A 332 -26.53 -5.18 -27.01
CA ASP A 332 -25.92 -6.23 -27.82
C ASP A 332 -25.11 -7.21 -26.98
N LEU A 333 -24.39 -6.72 -25.96
CA LEU A 333 -23.63 -7.58 -25.06
C LEU A 333 -24.56 -8.48 -24.23
N LEU A 334 -25.62 -7.90 -23.69
CA LEU A 334 -26.59 -8.67 -22.92
C LEU A 334 -27.33 -9.68 -23.79
N PHE A 335 -27.70 -9.27 -25.01
CA PHE A 335 -28.29 -10.16 -26.02
C PHE A 335 -27.37 -11.34 -26.30
N GLN A 336 -26.10 -11.11 -26.64
CA GLN A 336 -25.13 -12.18 -26.93
C GLN A 336 -24.89 -13.11 -25.73
N LEU A 337 -24.89 -12.60 -24.53
CA LEU A 337 -24.72 -13.41 -23.31
C LEU A 337 -25.89 -14.39 -23.18
N ILE A 338 -27.13 -13.91 -23.20
CA ILE A 338 -28.32 -14.73 -23.01
C ILE A 338 -28.55 -15.63 -24.23
N TYR A 339 -28.37 -15.12 -25.44
CA TYR A 339 -28.49 -15.88 -26.69
C TYR A 339 -27.57 -17.10 -26.73
N ASN A 340 -26.29 -16.94 -26.34
CA ASN A 340 -25.35 -18.07 -26.29
C ASN A 340 -25.80 -19.15 -25.32
N LEU A 341 -26.39 -18.79 -24.18
CA LEU A 341 -26.89 -19.75 -23.21
C LEU A 341 -28.15 -20.47 -23.70
N ILE A 342 -29.11 -19.71 -24.26
CA ILE A 342 -30.35 -20.31 -24.81
C ILE A 342 -30.01 -21.19 -26.03
N ASN A 343 -29.14 -20.72 -26.93
CA ASN A 343 -28.70 -21.51 -28.09
C ASN A 343 -27.98 -22.81 -27.68
N ASN A 344 -27.23 -22.80 -26.59
CA ASN A 344 -26.64 -24.03 -26.02
C ASN A 344 -27.73 -24.93 -25.43
N ALA A 345 -28.70 -24.37 -24.73
CA ALA A 345 -29.85 -25.11 -24.19
C ALA A 345 -30.67 -25.82 -25.30
N ILE A 346 -30.87 -25.16 -26.46
CA ILE A 346 -31.53 -25.80 -27.62
C ILE A 346 -30.65 -26.88 -28.24
N ARG A 347 -29.38 -26.58 -28.42
CA ARG A 347 -28.44 -27.45 -29.12
C ARG A 347 -28.20 -28.77 -28.41
N TYR A 348 -27.98 -28.72 -27.11
CA TYR A 348 -27.67 -29.88 -26.25
C TYR A 348 -28.92 -30.46 -25.59
N ASN A 349 -30.12 -30.00 -25.99
CA ASN A 349 -31.36 -30.64 -25.55
C ASN A 349 -31.65 -31.92 -26.29
N LYS A 350 -32.45 -32.74 -25.66
CA LYS A 350 -33.08 -33.92 -26.28
C LYS A 350 -34.31 -33.51 -27.09
N GLU A 351 -34.76 -34.35 -28.00
CA GLU A 351 -36.05 -34.21 -28.64
C GLU A 351 -37.18 -34.16 -27.59
N GLU A 352 -38.19 -33.36 -27.81
CA GLU A 352 -39.30 -33.11 -26.88
C GLU A 352 -38.86 -32.61 -25.50
N GLY A 353 -37.65 -31.99 -25.45
CA GLY A 353 -37.09 -31.41 -24.22
C GLY A 353 -37.75 -30.09 -23.86
N GLN A 354 -37.37 -29.52 -22.75
CA GLN A 354 -37.85 -28.22 -22.25
C GLN A 354 -36.72 -27.26 -21.98
N ILE A 355 -37.00 -25.96 -22.19
CA ILE A 355 -36.14 -24.85 -21.75
C ILE A 355 -37.01 -23.92 -20.93
N ILE A 356 -36.56 -23.57 -19.74
CA ILE A 356 -37.24 -22.67 -18.81
C ILE A 356 -36.31 -21.49 -18.53
N VAL A 357 -36.77 -20.29 -18.86
CA VAL A 357 -36.09 -19.06 -18.45
C VAL A 357 -36.88 -18.44 -17.31
N SER A 358 -36.30 -18.34 -16.16
CA SER A 358 -36.92 -17.81 -14.94
C SER A 358 -36.03 -16.80 -14.26
N ASP A 359 -36.59 -15.99 -13.40
CA ASP A 359 -35.84 -15.01 -12.63
C ASP A 359 -36.11 -15.09 -11.12
N ASN A 360 -35.20 -14.54 -10.35
CA ASN A 360 -35.37 -14.31 -8.92
C ASN A 360 -34.89 -12.89 -8.60
N PHE A 361 -35.80 -12.04 -8.18
CA PHE A 361 -35.53 -10.66 -7.83
C PHE A 361 -35.56 -10.47 -6.31
N ILE A 362 -34.44 -10.07 -5.73
CA ILE A 362 -34.32 -9.73 -4.31
C ILE A 362 -34.16 -8.20 -4.22
N PRO A 363 -35.22 -7.47 -3.80
CA PRO A 363 -35.16 -6.02 -3.72
C PRO A 363 -33.97 -5.50 -2.89
N GLY A 364 -33.23 -4.51 -3.43
CA GLY A 364 -32.07 -3.92 -2.76
C GLY A 364 -30.83 -4.82 -2.64
N LYS A 365 -30.80 -5.99 -3.32
CA LYS A 365 -29.65 -6.90 -3.31
C LYS A 365 -29.21 -7.33 -4.70
N SER A 366 -30.03 -8.10 -5.39
CA SER A 366 -29.60 -8.73 -6.64
C SER A 366 -30.79 -9.16 -7.50
N TYR A 367 -30.50 -9.36 -8.77
CA TYR A 367 -31.38 -9.99 -9.74
C TYR A 367 -30.65 -11.18 -10.33
N THR A 368 -31.30 -12.36 -10.33
CA THR A 368 -30.73 -13.60 -10.89
C THR A 368 -31.59 -14.07 -12.05
N LEU A 369 -31.02 -14.15 -13.24
CA LEU A 369 -31.66 -14.77 -14.41
C LEU A 369 -31.16 -16.22 -14.51
N MET A 370 -32.09 -17.17 -14.61
CA MET A 370 -31.81 -18.60 -14.70
C MET A 370 -32.31 -19.16 -16.04
N ILE A 371 -31.43 -19.92 -16.71
CA ILE A 371 -31.74 -20.63 -17.94
C ILE A 371 -31.53 -22.11 -17.66
N LYS A 372 -32.63 -22.86 -17.66
CA LYS A 372 -32.65 -24.31 -17.37
C LYS A 372 -33.05 -25.09 -18.62
N ASP A 373 -32.31 -26.14 -18.94
CA ASP A 373 -32.63 -27.10 -19.97
C ASP A 373 -32.82 -28.52 -19.38
N THR A 374 -33.46 -29.40 -20.15
CA THR A 374 -33.62 -30.83 -19.84
C THR A 374 -32.72 -31.71 -20.70
N GLY A 375 -31.63 -31.15 -21.21
CA GLY A 375 -30.72 -31.81 -22.13
C GLY A 375 -29.83 -32.88 -21.56
N ILE A 376 -28.76 -33.20 -22.28
CA ILE A 376 -27.82 -34.27 -21.94
C ILE A 376 -27.03 -34.01 -20.64
N GLY A 377 -26.98 -32.76 -20.16
CA GLY A 377 -26.14 -32.35 -19.03
C GLY A 377 -24.65 -32.31 -19.35
N ILE A 378 -23.87 -31.90 -18.35
CA ILE A 378 -22.43 -31.72 -18.44
C ILE A 378 -21.78 -32.58 -17.34
N PRO A 379 -20.80 -33.42 -17.66
CA PRO A 379 -20.06 -34.19 -16.66
C PRO A 379 -19.34 -33.26 -15.67
N GLU A 380 -19.33 -33.60 -14.39
CA GLU A 380 -18.70 -32.79 -13.33
C GLU A 380 -17.23 -32.44 -13.63
N LYS A 381 -16.49 -33.40 -14.22
CA LYS A 381 -15.08 -33.20 -14.62
C LYS A 381 -14.89 -32.14 -15.70
N GLU A 382 -15.91 -31.84 -16.49
CA GLU A 382 -15.86 -30.83 -17.56
C GLU A 382 -16.30 -29.46 -17.07
N LEU A 383 -17.10 -29.37 -16.00
CA LEU A 383 -17.66 -28.08 -15.50
C LEU A 383 -16.60 -27.00 -15.25
N ALA A 384 -15.43 -27.36 -14.76
CA ALA A 384 -14.34 -26.41 -14.51
C ALA A 384 -13.83 -25.71 -15.78
N ASN A 385 -13.96 -26.37 -16.95
CA ASN A 385 -13.32 -25.92 -18.20
C ASN A 385 -14.30 -25.58 -19.31
N ILE A 386 -15.63 -25.59 -19.04
CA ILE A 386 -16.65 -25.32 -20.09
C ILE A 386 -16.56 -23.91 -20.69
N PHE A 387 -15.98 -22.99 -19.96
CA PHE A 387 -15.79 -21.60 -20.37
C PHE A 387 -14.45 -21.32 -21.09
N ASP A 388 -13.64 -22.35 -21.33
CA ASP A 388 -12.36 -22.17 -22.03
C ASP A 388 -12.56 -22.03 -23.53
N ARG A 389 -11.65 -21.27 -24.19
CA ARG A 389 -11.68 -21.07 -25.65
C ARG A 389 -11.58 -22.41 -26.39
N PHE A 390 -12.41 -22.56 -27.42
CA PHE A 390 -12.46 -23.77 -28.29
C PHE A 390 -12.76 -25.08 -27.58
N LYS A 391 -13.24 -25.02 -26.34
CA LYS A 391 -13.66 -26.23 -25.61
C LYS A 391 -14.98 -26.76 -26.14
N LYS A 392 -14.99 -28.03 -26.49
CA LYS A 392 -16.19 -28.78 -26.89
C LYS A 392 -16.42 -29.91 -25.92
N SER A 393 -17.68 -30.27 -25.62
CA SER A 393 -18.00 -31.46 -24.90
C SER A 393 -17.74 -32.67 -25.81
N VAL A 394 -17.23 -33.76 -25.21
CA VAL A 394 -16.89 -35.01 -25.92
C VAL A 394 -18.16 -35.71 -26.49
N HIS A 395 -19.32 -35.40 -25.96
CA HIS A 395 -20.59 -36.04 -26.29
C HIS A 395 -21.52 -35.18 -27.18
N GLY A 396 -21.05 -34.09 -27.73
CA GLY A 396 -21.87 -33.18 -28.54
C GLY A 396 -21.61 -33.28 -30.05
N ASN A 397 -22.67 -33.10 -30.86
CA ASN A 397 -22.59 -33.01 -32.32
C ASN A 397 -21.55 -32.00 -32.79
N GLU A 398 -20.89 -32.23 -33.92
CA GLU A 398 -19.74 -31.51 -34.47
C GLU A 398 -19.94 -29.97 -34.73
N GLU A 399 -21.15 -29.43 -34.61
CA GLU A 399 -21.52 -28.10 -35.09
C GLU A 399 -21.06 -26.88 -34.23
N GLY A 400 -20.41 -27.04 -33.06
CA GLY A 400 -19.98 -25.93 -32.23
C GLY A 400 -18.50 -25.60 -32.34
N TYR A 401 -18.19 -24.30 -32.23
CA TYR A 401 -16.82 -23.81 -32.30
C TYR A 401 -16.15 -23.66 -30.93
N GLY A 402 -16.88 -23.91 -29.83
CA GLY A 402 -16.35 -23.77 -28.46
C GLY A 402 -16.09 -22.32 -28.07
N LEU A 403 -16.74 -21.35 -28.73
CA LEU A 403 -16.57 -19.91 -28.44
C LEU A 403 -17.77 -19.32 -27.71
N GLY A 404 -18.96 -19.94 -27.76
CA GLY A 404 -20.19 -19.38 -27.17
C GLY A 404 -20.11 -19.16 -25.66
N LEU A 405 -19.68 -20.19 -24.89
CA LEU A 405 -19.50 -20.06 -23.44
C LEU A 405 -18.31 -19.18 -23.07
N TYR A 406 -17.28 -19.13 -23.93
CA TYR A 406 -16.18 -18.17 -23.72
C TYR A 406 -16.66 -16.71 -23.90
N ILE A 407 -17.53 -16.42 -24.86
CA ILE A 407 -18.19 -15.11 -25.00
C ILE A 407 -19.00 -14.79 -23.75
N VAL A 408 -19.77 -15.75 -23.23
CA VAL A 408 -20.52 -15.60 -21.98
C VAL A 408 -19.60 -15.21 -20.82
N LYS A 409 -18.47 -15.92 -20.66
CA LYS A 409 -17.44 -15.62 -19.65
C LYS A 409 -16.87 -14.21 -19.82
N THR A 410 -16.49 -13.83 -21.05
CA THR A 410 -15.89 -12.53 -21.35
C THR A 410 -16.86 -11.38 -21.04
N ILE A 411 -18.15 -11.51 -21.42
CA ILE A 411 -19.17 -10.52 -21.09
C ILE A 411 -19.40 -10.46 -19.57
N ALA A 412 -19.47 -11.60 -18.91
CA ALA A 412 -19.64 -11.65 -17.46
C ALA A 412 -18.47 -10.97 -16.72
N GLN A 413 -17.24 -11.20 -17.16
CA GLN A 413 -16.05 -10.52 -16.63
C GLN A 413 -16.08 -9.02 -16.88
N TYR A 414 -16.51 -8.60 -18.08
CA TYR A 414 -16.66 -7.18 -18.46
C TYR A 414 -17.61 -6.41 -17.52
N TYR A 415 -18.73 -7.05 -17.14
CA TYR A 415 -19.72 -6.47 -16.23
C TYR A 415 -19.48 -6.84 -14.75
N GLU A 416 -18.45 -7.62 -14.43
CA GLU A 416 -18.22 -8.18 -13.09
C GLU A 416 -19.43 -8.99 -12.56
N LEU A 417 -20.10 -9.73 -13.47
CA LEU A 417 -21.24 -10.60 -13.12
C LEU A 417 -20.73 -11.95 -12.60
N GLN A 418 -21.48 -12.55 -11.70
CA GLN A 418 -21.25 -13.92 -11.28
C GLN A 418 -22.13 -14.88 -12.10
N ILE A 419 -21.53 -15.94 -12.66
CA ILE A 419 -22.24 -17.02 -13.35
C ILE A 419 -22.04 -18.30 -12.56
N ASN A 420 -23.15 -18.95 -12.22
CA ASN A 420 -23.18 -20.26 -11.60
C ASN A 420 -23.73 -21.29 -12.57
N VAL A 421 -23.17 -22.48 -12.58
CA VAL A 421 -23.61 -23.60 -13.42
C VAL A 421 -23.86 -24.81 -12.54
N GLN A 422 -25.03 -25.40 -12.69
CA GLN A 422 -25.39 -26.66 -12.07
C GLN A 422 -25.83 -27.62 -13.19
N SER A 423 -25.23 -28.79 -13.27
CA SER A 423 -25.54 -29.75 -14.31
C SER A 423 -25.41 -31.17 -13.81
N GLU A 424 -26.32 -32.00 -14.28
CA GLU A 424 -26.31 -33.46 -14.01
C GLU A 424 -26.58 -34.19 -15.32
N ILE A 425 -25.80 -35.25 -15.58
CA ILE A 425 -25.92 -36.06 -16.80
C ILE A 425 -27.34 -36.60 -16.94
N SER A 426 -27.92 -36.46 -18.12
CA SER A 426 -29.28 -36.85 -18.50
C SER A 426 -30.42 -36.10 -17.80
N LYS A 427 -30.15 -35.16 -16.91
CA LYS A 427 -31.15 -34.29 -16.26
C LYS A 427 -31.16 -32.85 -16.80
N GLY A 428 -30.06 -32.41 -17.41
CA GLY A 428 -29.93 -31.10 -18.00
C GLY A 428 -28.99 -30.17 -17.25
N THR A 429 -29.05 -28.89 -17.61
CA THR A 429 -28.16 -27.85 -17.07
C THR A 429 -28.96 -26.61 -16.65
N VAL A 430 -28.49 -25.94 -15.60
CA VAL A 430 -28.99 -24.63 -15.15
C VAL A 430 -27.83 -23.64 -15.12
N PHE A 431 -27.95 -22.60 -15.92
CA PHE A 431 -27.07 -21.44 -15.85
C PHE A 431 -27.77 -20.31 -15.09
N SER A 432 -27.10 -19.73 -14.09
CA SER A 432 -27.63 -18.63 -13.29
C SER A 432 -26.69 -17.42 -13.43
N ILE A 433 -27.22 -16.30 -13.90
CA ILE A 433 -26.50 -15.03 -14.07
C ILE A 433 -26.97 -14.07 -12.97
N ILE A 434 -26.04 -13.60 -12.14
CA ILE A 434 -26.36 -12.77 -10.98
C ILE A 434 -25.90 -11.34 -11.26
N PHE A 435 -26.87 -10.42 -11.27
CA PHE A 435 -26.68 -8.99 -11.41
C PHE A 435 -26.76 -8.34 -10.02
N SER A 436 -25.75 -7.58 -9.64
CA SER A 436 -25.74 -6.81 -8.39
C SER A 436 -26.66 -5.58 -8.46
N GLU A 437 -26.94 -4.96 -7.31
CA GLU A 437 -27.84 -3.82 -7.17
C GLU A 437 -27.51 -2.64 -8.13
N GLN A 438 -26.23 -2.45 -8.46
CA GLN A 438 -25.77 -1.39 -9.37
C GLN A 438 -26.43 -1.44 -10.77
N PHE A 439 -26.86 -2.63 -11.22
CA PHE A 439 -27.52 -2.83 -12.51
C PHE A 439 -29.04 -2.69 -12.42
N LEU A 440 -29.60 -2.61 -11.24
CA LEU A 440 -31.05 -2.52 -11.07
C LEU A 440 -31.50 -1.06 -11.19
N SER A 441 -32.45 -0.81 -12.07
CA SER A 441 -33.16 0.46 -12.08
C SER A 441 -34.06 0.50 -10.85
N SER A 442 -33.96 1.54 -10.01
CA SER A 442 -34.97 1.76 -8.99
C SER A 442 -36.33 1.73 -9.67
N ALA A 443 -37.13 0.72 -9.36
CA ALA A 443 -38.53 0.69 -9.83
C ALA A 443 -39.20 1.98 -9.32
N SER A 444 -39.44 2.92 -10.21
CA SER A 444 -40.42 3.94 -9.93
C SER A 444 -41.76 3.23 -9.74
N HIS A 445 -42.29 3.32 -8.54
CA HIS A 445 -43.59 2.83 -8.13
C HIS A 445 -44.71 3.26 -9.09
#